data_8d7fcc93b4daf7d2cfa6a5ef74fb3c78
#
_entry.id   8d7fcc93b4daf7d2cfa6a5ef74fb3c78
#
_cell.length_a   1.000
_cell.length_b   1.000
_cell.length_c   1.000
_cell.angle_alpha   90.00
_cell.angle_beta   90.00
_cell.angle_gamma   90.00
#
_symmetry.space_group_name_H-M   'P 1'
#
loop_
_entity.id
_entity.type
_entity.pdbx_description
1 polymer ?
#
loop_
_entity_poly.entity_id
_entity_poly.type
_entity_poly.pdbx_seq_one_letter_code
_entity_poly.pdbx_strand_id
1 'polypeptide(L)'
;PIDAFINTYGKSMYIDFMRHWIQKAEDAQVPQEELYYTVDFGYTADAKRMITATSIGLDENKTPGEYVRQDFHLKEIDPNAELPECNLQISRIGASMVDLNVEMKDNCVAMFYRIFKASDWAPYENADEATMTTLARTLDQEGWGVKNTNFAQKGSYKGTEFQFDLLPDAPYVVAYIGRNEYGQLSKEVKHASFSTKARITDTPDASEADIDITITDPGRTSLKLNYSYNQKTAVFYHQYIMTP
;
A
#
# COMPACT_ATOMS: atom_id res chain seq x y z
N PRO A 1 14.15 -8.06 -25.82
CA PRO A 1 15.00 -8.20 -24.61
C PRO A 1 14.79 -9.54 -23.89
N ILE A 2 13.54 -9.96 -23.63
CA ILE A 2 13.23 -11.20 -22.87
C ILE A 2 13.61 -12.43 -23.69
N ASP A 3 13.26 -12.48 -24.97
CA ASP A 3 13.64 -13.56 -25.86
C ASP A 3 15.17 -13.72 -25.95
N ALA A 4 15.89 -12.59 -25.98
CA ALA A 4 17.34 -12.59 -25.96
C ALA A 4 17.88 -13.15 -24.62
N PHE A 5 17.24 -12.80 -23.51
CA PHE A 5 17.61 -13.34 -22.20
C PHE A 5 17.37 -14.86 -22.13
N ILE A 6 16.16 -15.30 -22.53
CA ILE A 6 15.81 -16.74 -22.55
C ILE A 6 16.71 -17.52 -23.49
N ASN A 7 17.02 -16.98 -24.68
CA ASN A 7 17.91 -17.61 -25.63
C ASN A 7 19.37 -17.69 -25.12
N THR A 8 19.80 -16.73 -24.31
CA THR A 8 21.17 -16.67 -23.78
C THR A 8 21.32 -17.52 -22.54
N TYR A 9 20.36 -17.46 -21.60
CA TYR A 9 20.50 -18.03 -20.26
C TYR A 9 19.55 -19.20 -19.98
N GLY A 10 18.60 -19.46 -20.88
CA GLY A 10 17.61 -20.54 -20.75
C GLY A 10 16.40 -20.18 -19.93
N LYS A 11 15.31 -20.95 -20.12
CA LYS A 11 14.04 -20.79 -19.42
C LYS A 11 14.17 -20.91 -17.90
N SER A 12 15.02 -21.82 -17.41
CA SER A 12 15.22 -22.05 -15.98
C SER A 12 15.73 -20.81 -15.26
N MET A 13 16.72 -20.11 -15.85
CA MET A 13 17.24 -18.88 -15.27
C MET A 13 16.25 -17.74 -15.32
N TYR A 14 15.41 -17.65 -16.36
CA TYR A 14 14.32 -16.70 -16.41
C TYR A 14 13.30 -16.95 -15.28
N ILE A 15 12.93 -18.20 -15.02
CA ILE A 15 12.06 -18.59 -13.92
C ILE A 15 12.67 -18.21 -12.57
N ASP A 16 13.96 -18.46 -12.37
CA ASP A 16 14.66 -18.07 -11.14
C ASP A 16 14.69 -16.56 -10.94
N PHE A 17 14.85 -15.80 -11.99
CA PHE A 17 14.73 -14.33 -11.96
C PHE A 17 13.32 -13.88 -11.59
N MET A 18 12.29 -14.59 -12.08
CA MET A 18 10.88 -14.29 -11.83
C MET A 18 10.36 -14.84 -10.49
N ARG A 19 11.17 -15.55 -9.69
CA ARG A 19 10.72 -16.18 -8.43
C ARG A 19 10.03 -15.26 -7.43
N HIS A 20 10.34 -13.99 -7.44
CA HIS A 20 9.68 -13.00 -6.56
C HIS A 20 8.21 -12.72 -6.97
N TRP A 21 7.81 -13.20 -8.13
CA TRP A 21 6.50 -12.96 -8.74
C TRP A 21 5.69 -14.25 -8.90
N ILE A 22 6.16 -15.35 -8.30
CA ILE A 22 5.44 -16.64 -8.34
C ILE A 22 4.23 -16.55 -7.41
N GLN A 23 3.06 -16.77 -7.99
CA GLN A 23 1.85 -16.98 -7.24
C GLN A 23 1.38 -18.41 -7.44
N LYS A 24 0.98 -19.07 -6.36
CA LYS A 24 0.33 -20.35 -6.42
C LYS A 24 -1.12 -20.15 -6.86
N ALA A 25 -1.54 -20.90 -7.86
CA ALA A 25 -2.93 -20.90 -8.31
C ALA A 25 -3.90 -21.33 -7.17
N GLU A 26 -3.42 -22.16 -6.25
CA GLU A 26 -4.16 -22.67 -5.08
C GLU A 26 -4.41 -21.59 -4.01
N ASP A 27 -3.59 -20.54 -3.96
CA ASP A 27 -3.72 -19.46 -2.98
C ASP A 27 -4.80 -18.43 -3.41
N ALA A 28 -5.28 -18.51 -4.64
CA ALA A 28 -6.33 -17.65 -5.15
C ALA A 28 -7.70 -18.17 -4.70
N GLN A 29 -8.27 -17.59 -3.65
CA GLN A 29 -9.66 -17.85 -3.23
C GLN A 29 -10.69 -17.16 -4.13
N VAL A 30 -10.30 -16.78 -5.32
CA VAL A 30 -11.14 -16.12 -6.33
C VAL A 30 -11.23 -16.99 -7.57
N PRO A 31 -12.37 -16.97 -8.28
CA PRO A 31 -12.50 -17.63 -9.58
C PRO A 31 -11.37 -17.22 -10.52
N GLN A 32 -10.89 -18.14 -11.34
CA GLN A 32 -9.75 -17.91 -12.24
C GLN A 32 -10.00 -16.73 -13.20
N GLU A 33 -11.24 -16.56 -13.64
CA GLU A 33 -11.68 -15.44 -14.48
C GLU A 33 -11.67 -14.08 -13.77
N GLU A 34 -11.62 -14.07 -12.43
CA GLU A 34 -11.56 -12.87 -11.62
C GLU A 34 -10.14 -12.57 -11.11
N LEU A 35 -9.17 -13.42 -11.47
CA LEU A 35 -7.78 -13.25 -11.04
C LEU A 35 -7.11 -12.13 -11.83
N TYR A 36 -6.77 -11.06 -11.15
CA TYR A 36 -6.04 -9.93 -11.74
C TYR A 36 -5.03 -9.34 -10.77
N TYR A 37 -4.02 -8.68 -11.34
CA TYR A 37 -3.00 -7.94 -10.61
C TYR A 37 -2.93 -6.51 -11.10
N THR A 38 -2.78 -5.60 -10.16
CA THR A 38 -2.49 -4.21 -10.47
C THR A 38 -0.99 -3.96 -10.34
N VAL A 39 -0.38 -3.46 -11.41
CA VAL A 39 1.02 -3.05 -11.43
C VAL A 39 1.08 -1.53 -11.49
N ASP A 40 1.78 -0.94 -10.53
CA ASP A 40 2.01 0.50 -10.49
C ASP A 40 3.39 0.82 -11.07
N PHE A 41 3.41 1.52 -12.20
CA PHE A 41 4.65 1.95 -12.86
C PHE A 41 5.18 3.30 -12.35
N GLY A 42 4.45 3.94 -11.40
CA GLY A 42 4.78 5.27 -10.92
C GLY A 42 4.52 6.38 -11.95
N TYR A 43 4.67 7.63 -11.52
CA TYR A 43 4.41 8.80 -12.37
C TYR A 43 5.50 9.06 -13.44
N THR A 44 6.68 8.45 -13.28
CA THR A 44 7.80 8.59 -14.23
C THR A 44 7.71 7.66 -15.43
N ALA A 45 6.70 6.79 -15.47
CA ALA A 45 6.51 5.87 -16.58
C ALA A 45 6.21 6.63 -17.86
N ASP A 46 6.98 6.34 -18.91
CA ASP A 46 6.78 6.92 -20.25
C ASP A 46 5.70 6.13 -21.00
N ALA A 47 4.54 6.75 -21.20
CA ALA A 47 3.40 6.14 -21.91
C ALA A 47 3.73 5.74 -23.36
N LYS A 48 4.70 6.38 -23.98
CA LYS A 48 5.16 6.05 -25.34
C LYS A 48 6.04 4.81 -25.37
N ARG A 49 6.54 4.36 -24.22
CA ARG A 49 7.40 3.19 -24.12
C ARG A 49 6.54 1.93 -24.19
N MET A 50 6.90 1.03 -25.08
CA MET A 50 6.29 -0.28 -25.13
C MET A 50 6.71 -1.09 -23.92
N ILE A 51 5.75 -1.65 -23.22
CA ILE A 51 5.92 -2.53 -22.08
C ILE A 51 5.54 -3.95 -22.49
N THR A 52 6.33 -4.92 -22.10
CA THR A 52 6.04 -6.34 -22.37
C THR A 52 5.72 -7.03 -21.06
N ALA A 53 4.51 -7.57 -20.93
CA ALA A 53 4.14 -8.50 -19.88
C ALA A 53 4.44 -9.93 -20.34
N THR A 54 5.01 -10.73 -19.44
CA THR A 54 5.25 -12.16 -19.71
C THR A 54 4.83 -12.99 -18.54
N SER A 55 4.29 -14.17 -18.83
CA SER A 55 3.90 -15.18 -17.84
C SER A 55 4.30 -16.57 -18.31
N ILE A 56 4.61 -17.44 -17.38
CA ILE A 56 4.90 -18.83 -17.63
C ILE A 56 4.22 -19.70 -16.55
N GLY A 57 3.50 -20.75 -16.98
CA GLY A 57 2.94 -21.74 -16.08
C GLY A 57 3.98 -22.80 -15.71
N LEU A 58 3.90 -23.32 -14.50
CA LEU A 58 4.68 -24.48 -14.05
C LEU A 58 3.72 -25.61 -13.71
N ASP A 59 4.06 -26.84 -14.07
CA ASP A 59 3.33 -28.03 -13.63
C ASP A 59 3.69 -28.39 -12.17
N GLU A 60 3.11 -29.49 -11.65
CA GLU A 60 3.36 -30.01 -10.30
C GLU A 60 4.83 -30.39 -10.04
N ASN A 61 5.58 -30.71 -11.09
CA ASN A 61 7.01 -31.02 -11.06
C ASN A 61 7.87 -29.78 -11.25
N LYS A 62 7.27 -28.59 -11.32
CA LYS A 62 7.92 -27.29 -11.63
C LYS A 62 8.52 -27.24 -13.04
N THR A 63 8.02 -28.06 -13.95
CA THR A 63 8.43 -28.02 -15.36
C THR A 63 7.76 -26.83 -16.04
N PRO A 64 8.50 -25.94 -16.70
CA PRO A 64 7.91 -24.77 -17.36
C PRO A 64 7.20 -25.18 -18.66
N GLY A 65 6.00 -24.65 -18.84
CA GLY A 65 5.25 -24.72 -20.08
C GLY A 65 5.72 -23.68 -21.10
N GLU A 66 4.87 -23.38 -22.06
CA GLU A 66 5.07 -22.24 -22.96
C GLU A 66 4.89 -20.93 -22.21
N TYR A 67 5.73 -19.93 -22.50
CA TYR A 67 5.51 -18.60 -21.95
C TYR A 67 4.59 -17.78 -22.86
N VAL A 68 3.75 -16.97 -22.20
CA VAL A 68 2.86 -16.02 -22.86
C VAL A 68 3.46 -14.64 -22.81
N ARG A 69 3.38 -13.91 -23.90
CA ARG A 69 3.86 -12.53 -24.02
C ARG A 69 2.73 -11.64 -24.52
N GLN A 70 2.61 -10.47 -23.91
CA GLN A 70 1.73 -9.41 -24.38
C GLN A 70 2.45 -8.07 -24.33
N ASP A 71 2.46 -7.36 -25.46
CA ASP A 71 3.02 -6.03 -25.57
C ASP A 71 1.89 -4.99 -25.47
N PHE A 72 2.12 -3.91 -24.73
CA PHE A 72 1.14 -2.83 -24.55
C PHE A 72 1.84 -1.50 -24.29
N HIS A 73 1.07 -0.42 -24.40
CA HIS A 73 1.48 0.92 -24.01
C HIS A 73 0.61 1.38 -22.85
N LEU A 74 1.17 2.19 -21.96
CA LEU A 74 0.38 2.92 -20.98
C LEU A 74 -0.48 3.97 -21.69
N LYS A 75 -1.54 4.41 -21.03
CA LYS A 75 -2.33 5.55 -21.53
C LYS A 75 -1.47 6.81 -21.54
N GLU A 76 -1.58 7.60 -22.59
CA GLU A 76 -1.00 8.95 -22.61
C GLU A 76 -1.77 9.84 -21.62
N ILE A 77 -1.08 10.86 -21.10
CA ILE A 77 -1.73 11.86 -20.24
C ILE A 77 -2.83 12.54 -21.04
N ASP A 78 -4.06 12.50 -20.51
CA ASP A 78 -5.15 13.32 -21.02
C ASP A 78 -5.07 14.69 -20.33
N PRO A 79 -4.74 15.77 -21.05
CA PRO A 79 -4.63 17.10 -20.45
C PRO A 79 -5.98 17.65 -19.94
N ASN A 80 -7.11 17.05 -20.38
CA ASN A 80 -8.45 17.42 -19.94
C ASN A 80 -9.00 16.47 -18.86
N ALA A 81 -8.23 15.48 -18.44
CA ALA A 81 -8.66 14.59 -17.38
C ALA A 81 -8.86 15.37 -16.08
N GLU A 82 -9.91 15.03 -15.37
CA GLU A 82 -10.17 15.59 -14.04
C GLU A 82 -9.07 15.20 -13.08
N LEU A 83 -8.53 16.18 -12.35
CA LEU A 83 -7.49 15.93 -11.35
C LEU A 83 -8.05 15.11 -10.19
N PRO A 84 -7.24 14.23 -9.59
CA PRO A 84 -7.69 13.32 -8.56
C PRO A 84 -8.10 14.06 -7.29
N GLU A 85 -9.20 13.63 -6.69
CA GLU A 85 -9.66 14.11 -5.40
C GLU A 85 -9.57 13.02 -4.34
N CYS A 86 -8.92 13.34 -3.23
CA CYS A 86 -8.87 12.50 -2.04
C CYS A 86 -9.01 13.33 -0.77
N ASN A 87 -9.38 12.66 0.31
CA ASN A 87 -9.47 13.26 1.64
C ASN A 87 -8.90 12.29 2.68
N LEU A 88 -8.32 12.85 3.74
CA LEU A 88 -7.80 12.12 4.88
C LEU A 88 -8.27 12.81 6.15
N GLN A 89 -8.87 12.03 7.06
CA GLN A 89 -9.32 12.51 8.35
C GLN A 89 -8.64 11.71 9.46
N ILE A 90 -8.19 12.42 10.47
CA ILE A 90 -7.62 11.81 11.65
C ILE A 90 -8.78 11.45 12.58
N SER A 91 -8.90 10.17 12.95
CA SER A 91 -10.04 9.70 13.74
C SER A 91 -9.66 9.30 15.16
N ARG A 92 -8.69 8.45 15.34
CA ARG A 92 -8.29 7.98 16.67
C ARG A 92 -6.82 8.30 16.91
N ILE A 93 -6.55 9.01 18.01
CA ILE A 93 -5.20 9.41 18.40
C ILE A 93 -4.87 8.74 19.73
N GLY A 94 -3.79 7.94 19.74
CA GLY A 94 -3.19 7.35 20.93
C GLY A 94 -1.91 8.07 21.36
N ALA A 95 -1.16 7.45 22.28
CA ALA A 95 0.14 7.96 22.71
C ALA A 95 1.25 7.73 21.65
N SER A 96 1.14 6.66 20.89
CA SER A 96 2.14 6.30 19.87
C SER A 96 1.51 5.86 18.54
N MET A 97 0.22 6.10 18.35
CA MET A 97 -0.52 5.65 17.18
C MET A 97 -1.59 6.64 16.75
N VAL A 98 -1.99 6.54 15.49
CA VAL A 98 -3.10 7.31 14.91
C VAL A 98 -3.80 6.47 13.84
N ASP A 99 -5.12 6.63 13.76
CA ASP A 99 -5.93 6.10 12.66
C ASP A 99 -6.23 7.22 11.67
N LEU A 100 -5.97 6.96 10.40
CA LEU A 100 -6.20 7.85 9.30
C LEU A 100 -7.33 7.29 8.42
N ASN A 101 -8.48 7.92 8.42
CA ASN A 101 -9.58 7.56 7.53
C ASN A 101 -9.33 8.19 6.16
N VAL A 102 -9.19 7.35 5.16
CA VAL A 102 -8.90 7.71 3.79
C VAL A 102 -10.15 7.60 2.94
N GLU A 103 -10.42 8.62 2.15
CA GLU A 103 -11.45 8.62 1.13
C GLU A 103 -10.85 9.11 -0.20
N MET A 104 -10.97 8.28 -1.24
CA MET A 104 -10.58 8.62 -2.61
C MET A 104 -11.84 8.61 -3.48
N LYS A 105 -12.03 9.63 -4.31
CA LYS A 105 -13.11 9.68 -5.32
C LYS A 105 -12.76 8.80 -6.52
N ASP A 106 -13.73 8.61 -7.41
CA ASP A 106 -13.63 7.71 -8.57
C ASP A 106 -12.46 8.01 -9.51
N ASN A 107 -12.05 9.26 -9.58
CA ASN A 107 -10.92 9.72 -10.40
C ASN A 107 -9.57 9.60 -9.68
N CYS A 108 -9.53 9.13 -8.43
CA CYS A 108 -8.32 8.95 -7.64
C CYS A 108 -8.00 7.46 -7.48
N VAL A 109 -6.98 6.97 -8.16
CA VAL A 109 -6.59 5.55 -8.13
C VAL A 109 -5.58 5.24 -7.03
N ALA A 110 -4.88 6.24 -6.52
CA ALA A 110 -3.95 6.11 -5.40
C ALA A 110 -3.89 7.41 -4.60
N MET A 111 -3.64 7.29 -3.31
CA MET A 111 -3.30 8.39 -2.42
C MET A 111 -1.99 8.06 -1.74
N PHE A 112 -1.10 9.02 -1.64
CA PHE A 112 0.18 8.91 -0.96
C PHE A 112 0.22 9.91 0.19
N TYR A 113 0.72 9.47 1.35
CA TYR A 113 0.82 10.32 2.52
C TYR A 113 2.12 10.08 3.29
N ARG A 114 2.49 11.06 4.11
CA ARG A 114 3.60 10.96 5.04
C ARG A 114 3.26 11.76 6.30
N ILE A 115 3.67 11.22 7.45
CA ILE A 115 3.57 11.90 8.73
C ILE A 115 4.91 12.56 9.03
N PHE A 116 4.88 13.85 9.26
CA PHE A 116 6.02 14.68 9.66
C PHE A 116 5.89 15.04 11.12
N LYS A 117 7.00 15.18 11.84
CA LYS A 117 6.98 15.97 13.08
C LYS A 117 6.65 17.42 12.72
N ALA A 118 5.97 18.14 13.59
CA ALA A 118 5.63 19.55 13.30
C ALA A 118 6.86 20.41 13.00
N SER A 119 8.01 20.13 13.64
CA SER A 119 9.28 20.78 13.34
C SER A 119 9.76 20.57 11.90
N ASP A 120 9.55 19.36 11.38
CA ASP A 120 9.98 18.98 10.04
C ASP A 120 9.00 19.47 8.96
N TRP A 121 7.77 19.79 9.37
CA TRP A 121 6.75 20.41 8.52
C TRP A 121 6.90 21.93 8.39
N ALA A 122 7.46 22.61 9.39
CA ALA A 122 7.56 24.07 9.43
C ALA A 122 8.08 24.71 8.12
N PRO A 123 9.05 24.14 7.36
CA PRO A 123 9.48 24.67 6.07
C PRO A 123 8.39 24.70 4.99
N TYR A 124 7.33 23.90 5.13
CA TYR A 124 6.25 23.77 4.15
C TYR A 124 5.03 24.64 4.45
N GLU A 125 4.88 25.20 5.67
CA GLU A 125 3.69 25.97 6.09
C GLU A 125 3.39 27.18 5.21
N ASN A 126 4.43 27.84 4.71
CA ASN A 126 4.32 28.99 3.83
C ASN A 126 5.22 28.84 2.59
N ALA A 127 5.42 27.61 2.15
CA ALA A 127 6.30 27.33 1.02
C ALA A 127 5.69 27.82 -0.30
N ASP A 128 6.56 28.16 -1.23
CA ASP A 128 6.17 28.53 -2.57
C ASP A 128 5.66 27.31 -3.38
N GLU A 129 5.05 27.58 -4.53
CA GLU A 129 4.48 26.55 -5.41
C GLU A 129 5.54 25.53 -5.86
N ALA A 130 6.77 25.96 -6.11
CA ALA A 130 7.85 25.09 -6.56
C ALA A 130 8.25 24.08 -5.48
N THR A 131 8.33 24.51 -4.24
CA THR A 131 8.60 23.67 -3.07
C THR A 131 7.47 22.69 -2.84
N MET A 132 6.20 23.13 -2.90
CA MET A 132 5.04 22.26 -2.74
C MET A 132 4.90 21.25 -3.90
N THR A 133 5.25 21.63 -5.11
CA THR A 133 5.32 20.71 -6.25
C THR A 133 6.38 19.64 -6.04
N THR A 134 7.52 20.00 -5.50
CA THR A 134 8.58 19.04 -5.15
C THR A 134 8.11 18.08 -4.04
N LEU A 135 7.44 18.59 -3.01
CA LEU A 135 6.86 17.77 -1.95
C LEU A 135 5.81 16.79 -2.52
N ALA A 136 4.93 17.24 -3.41
CA ALA A 136 3.93 16.40 -4.06
C ALA A 136 4.57 15.19 -4.78
N ARG A 137 5.65 15.43 -5.51
CA ARG A 137 6.42 14.37 -6.19
C ARG A 137 7.11 13.44 -5.20
N THR A 138 7.67 13.98 -4.12
CA THR A 138 8.29 13.18 -3.07
C THR A 138 7.27 12.29 -2.37
N LEU A 139 6.06 12.79 -2.10
CA LEU A 139 4.98 11.97 -1.54
C LEU A 139 4.57 10.84 -2.49
N ASP A 140 4.43 11.11 -3.78
CA ASP A 140 4.09 10.08 -4.79
C ASP A 140 5.17 8.99 -4.91
N GLN A 141 6.43 9.34 -4.72
CA GLN A 141 7.56 8.40 -4.84
C GLN A 141 7.87 7.64 -3.56
N GLU A 142 7.84 8.30 -2.43
CA GLU A 142 8.38 7.83 -1.15
C GLU A 142 7.32 7.76 -0.05
N GLY A 143 6.13 8.30 -0.28
CA GLY A 143 5.02 8.27 0.67
C GLY A 143 4.43 6.87 0.81
N TRP A 144 3.74 6.63 1.92
CA TRP A 144 2.94 5.43 2.08
C TRP A 144 1.73 5.50 1.17
N GLY A 145 1.61 4.50 0.28
CA GLY A 145 0.58 4.48 -0.75
C GLY A 145 -0.65 3.68 -0.33
N VAL A 146 -1.81 4.33 -0.38
CA VAL A 146 -3.11 3.66 -0.37
C VAL A 146 -3.56 3.56 -1.81
N LYS A 147 -3.75 2.33 -2.30
CA LYS A 147 -4.11 2.09 -3.70
C LYS A 147 -5.51 1.49 -3.75
N ASN A 148 -6.34 2.03 -4.61
CA ASN A 148 -7.56 1.35 -4.99
C ASN A 148 -7.18 0.18 -5.90
N THR A 149 -7.06 -1.00 -5.34
CA THR A 149 -6.68 -2.21 -6.08
C THR A 149 -7.80 -2.77 -6.95
N ASN A 150 -9.00 -2.21 -6.85
CA ASN A 150 -10.15 -2.64 -7.62
C ASN A 150 -10.38 -1.75 -8.84
N PHE A 151 -9.42 -1.73 -9.79
CA PHE A 151 -9.54 -0.95 -11.02
C PHE A 151 -10.71 -1.36 -11.94
N ALA A 152 -11.24 -2.56 -11.78
CA ALA A 152 -12.40 -3.01 -12.54
C ALA A 152 -13.70 -2.37 -12.04
N GLN A 153 -13.75 -1.93 -10.79
CA GLN A 153 -14.86 -1.19 -10.23
C GLN A 153 -14.43 0.28 -10.10
N LYS A 154 -14.75 1.09 -11.10
CA LYS A 154 -14.72 2.55 -10.95
C LYS A 154 -15.60 2.89 -9.75
N GLY A 155 -14.99 3.30 -8.67
CA GLY A 155 -15.70 3.60 -7.44
C GLY A 155 -14.80 4.29 -6.44
N SER A 156 -15.41 5.11 -5.59
CA SER A 156 -14.70 5.74 -4.48
C SER A 156 -14.19 4.68 -3.49
N TYR A 157 -12.98 4.87 -3.02
CA TYR A 157 -12.39 4.04 -1.97
C TYR A 157 -12.59 4.70 -0.61
N LYS A 158 -12.93 3.89 0.40
CA LYS A 158 -12.92 4.29 1.81
C LYS A 158 -12.20 3.23 2.63
N GLY A 159 -11.24 3.63 3.43
CA GLY A 159 -10.47 2.73 4.28
C GLY A 159 -9.85 3.46 5.47
N THR A 160 -9.22 2.68 6.34
CA THR A 160 -8.51 3.20 7.51
C THR A 160 -7.07 2.69 7.48
N GLU A 161 -6.13 3.62 7.51
CA GLU A 161 -4.71 3.33 7.63
C GLU A 161 -4.26 3.54 9.08
N PHE A 162 -3.42 2.62 9.56
CA PHE A 162 -2.88 2.68 10.91
C PHE A 162 -1.43 3.08 10.89
N GLN A 163 -1.07 4.04 11.74
CA GLN A 163 0.32 4.45 11.92
C GLN A 163 0.75 4.25 13.36
N PHE A 164 1.93 3.67 13.54
CA PHE A 164 2.51 3.30 14.82
C PHE A 164 3.88 3.96 15.01
N ASP A 165 4.46 3.76 16.18
CA ASP A 165 5.81 4.22 16.54
C ASP A 165 5.97 5.75 16.54
N LEU A 166 4.87 6.46 16.74
CA LEU A 166 4.89 7.89 16.97
C LEU A 166 5.37 8.17 18.41
N LEU A 167 6.04 9.31 18.60
CA LEU A 167 6.44 9.76 19.94
C LEU A 167 5.21 10.22 20.73
N PRO A 168 5.09 9.90 22.03
CA PRO A 168 4.04 10.44 22.88
C PRO A 168 4.18 11.95 23.09
N ASP A 169 3.05 12.62 23.32
CA ASP A 169 2.97 14.04 23.64
C ASP A 169 3.72 14.92 22.61
N ALA A 170 3.59 14.58 21.35
CA ALA A 170 4.32 15.23 20.28
C ALA A 170 3.37 15.70 19.16
N PRO A 171 3.62 16.90 18.58
CA PRO A 171 2.85 17.42 17.46
C PRO A 171 3.34 16.85 16.13
N TYR A 172 2.38 16.53 15.24
CA TYR A 172 2.60 15.98 13.92
C TYR A 172 1.73 16.65 12.87
N VAL A 173 2.14 16.52 11.62
CA VAL A 173 1.37 16.88 10.43
C VAL A 173 1.37 15.69 9.48
N VAL A 174 0.20 15.26 9.06
CA VAL A 174 0.07 14.32 7.94
C VAL A 174 -0.17 15.12 6.66
N ALA A 175 0.69 14.94 5.66
CA ALA A 175 0.53 15.52 4.33
C ALA A 175 0.20 14.42 3.33
N TYR A 176 -0.66 14.71 2.34
CA TYR A 176 -1.11 13.72 1.38
C TYR A 176 -1.44 14.33 0.01
N ILE A 177 -1.38 13.47 -1.01
CA ILE A 177 -1.64 13.81 -2.41
C ILE A 177 -2.33 12.62 -3.10
N GLY A 178 -3.27 12.90 -4.00
CA GLY A 178 -3.91 11.89 -4.84
C GLY A 178 -3.22 11.77 -6.20
N ARG A 179 -3.39 10.62 -6.85
CA ARG A 179 -2.97 10.35 -8.23
C ARG A 179 -4.09 9.70 -9.03
N ASN A 180 -4.33 10.15 -10.26
CA ASN A 180 -5.28 9.53 -11.18
C ASN A 180 -4.63 8.44 -12.06
N GLU A 181 -5.44 7.78 -12.89
CA GLU A 181 -4.98 6.71 -13.80
C GLU A 181 -3.99 7.18 -14.89
N TYR A 182 -3.87 8.48 -15.12
CA TYR A 182 -2.93 9.09 -16.07
C TYR A 182 -1.62 9.53 -15.40
N GLY A 183 -1.45 9.28 -14.09
CA GLY A 183 -0.27 9.71 -13.34
C GLY A 183 -0.28 11.17 -12.92
N GLN A 184 -1.38 11.89 -13.14
CA GLN A 184 -1.49 13.29 -12.70
C GLN A 184 -1.79 13.34 -11.21
N LEU A 185 -1.16 14.28 -10.52
CA LEU A 185 -1.35 14.50 -9.10
C LEU A 185 -2.50 15.50 -8.83
N SER A 186 -3.06 15.46 -7.63
CA SER A 186 -3.99 16.48 -7.15
C SER A 186 -3.40 17.88 -7.31
N LYS A 187 -4.28 18.88 -7.43
CA LYS A 187 -3.88 20.27 -7.62
C LYS A 187 -2.91 20.78 -6.54
N GLU A 188 -3.06 20.28 -5.33
CA GLU A 188 -2.28 20.72 -4.16
C GLU A 188 -2.02 19.56 -3.19
N VAL A 189 -0.96 19.66 -2.43
CA VAL A 189 -0.71 18.82 -1.26
C VAL A 189 -1.64 19.29 -0.15
N LYS A 190 -2.47 18.38 0.35
CA LYS A 190 -3.31 18.63 1.53
C LYS A 190 -2.60 18.16 2.79
N HIS A 191 -2.97 18.75 3.92
CA HIS A 191 -2.41 18.34 5.20
C HIS A 191 -3.40 18.49 6.35
N ALA A 192 -3.15 17.78 7.46
CA ALA A 192 -3.87 17.90 8.72
C ALA A 192 -2.90 17.74 9.90
N SER A 193 -3.08 18.55 10.93
CA SER A 193 -2.24 18.54 12.14
C SER A 193 -2.91 17.75 13.25
N PHE A 194 -2.10 17.08 14.08
CA PHE A 194 -2.56 16.41 15.29
C PHE A 194 -1.42 16.36 16.34
N SER A 195 -1.80 16.06 17.59
CA SER A 195 -0.82 15.75 18.63
C SER A 195 -1.15 14.40 19.25
N THR A 196 -0.15 13.56 19.42
CA THR A 196 -0.28 12.30 20.15
C THR A 196 -0.59 12.57 21.62
N LYS A 197 -1.24 11.62 22.29
CA LYS A 197 -1.50 11.72 23.73
C LYS A 197 -0.23 11.50 24.53
N ALA A 198 -0.18 12.03 25.74
CA ALA A 198 0.87 11.69 26.68
C ALA A 198 0.81 10.18 26.99
N ARG A 199 1.99 9.57 27.21
CA ARG A 199 2.04 8.19 27.72
C ARG A 199 1.57 8.19 29.16
N ILE A 200 0.71 7.26 29.51
CA ILE A 200 0.35 7.00 30.90
C ILE A 200 1.57 6.35 31.55
N THR A 201 2.18 7.06 32.52
CA THR A 201 3.42 6.65 33.19
C THR A 201 3.17 5.96 34.53
N ASP A 202 2.04 6.24 35.14
CA ASP A 202 1.62 5.52 36.35
C ASP A 202 1.19 4.11 35.91
N THR A 203 1.68 3.08 36.59
CA THR A 203 1.23 1.70 36.36
C THR A 203 -0.29 1.68 36.59
N PRO A 204 -1.10 1.78 35.56
CA PRO A 204 -2.52 1.64 35.72
C PRO A 204 -2.78 0.20 36.21
N ASP A 205 -3.82 0.00 36.96
CA ASP A 205 -4.49 -1.29 37.01
C ASP A 205 -4.56 -1.84 35.59
N ALA A 206 -4.39 -3.14 35.42
CA ALA A 206 -4.32 -3.79 34.10
C ALA A 206 -5.32 -3.16 33.14
N SER A 207 -4.83 -2.78 31.98
CA SER A 207 -5.68 -2.18 30.94
C SER A 207 -6.94 -3.04 30.76
N GLU A 208 -8.10 -2.41 30.62
CA GLU A 208 -9.34 -3.12 30.25
C GLU A 208 -9.30 -3.68 28.81
N ALA A 209 -8.23 -3.43 28.06
CA ALA A 209 -8.01 -4.05 26.78
C ALA A 209 -7.79 -5.55 26.95
N ASP A 210 -8.52 -6.34 26.20
CA ASP A 210 -8.50 -7.79 26.29
C ASP A 210 -8.50 -8.41 24.89
N ILE A 211 -7.75 -9.51 24.76
CA ILE A 211 -7.65 -10.27 23.51
C ILE A 211 -7.54 -11.76 23.81
N ASP A 212 -8.35 -12.54 23.11
CA ASP A 212 -8.29 -13.98 23.09
C ASP A 212 -7.78 -14.52 21.75
N ILE A 213 -7.05 -15.61 21.83
CA ILE A 213 -6.57 -16.34 20.64
C ILE A 213 -7.12 -17.76 20.67
N THR A 214 -7.78 -18.14 19.60
CA THR A 214 -8.21 -19.52 19.38
C THR A 214 -7.47 -20.11 18.18
N ILE A 215 -6.84 -21.26 18.40
CA ILE A 215 -6.17 -22.01 17.32
C ILE A 215 -7.17 -22.99 16.73
N THR A 216 -7.36 -22.92 15.42
CA THR A 216 -8.18 -23.86 14.64
C THR A 216 -7.35 -24.46 13.53
N ASP A 217 -7.74 -25.65 13.10
CA ASP A 217 -7.14 -26.37 11.96
C ASP A 217 -5.59 -26.46 12.05
N PRO A 218 -5.02 -26.95 13.18
CA PRO A 218 -3.57 -27.10 13.28
C PRO A 218 -3.09 -28.18 12.30
N GLY A 219 -2.38 -27.78 11.25
CA GLY A 219 -1.71 -28.65 10.31
C GLY A 219 -0.23 -28.84 10.67
N ARG A 220 0.48 -29.62 9.86
CA ARG A 220 1.93 -29.85 10.06
C ARG A 220 2.77 -28.60 9.82
N THR A 221 2.36 -27.74 8.89
CA THR A 221 3.11 -26.58 8.42
C THR A 221 2.34 -25.27 8.50
N SER A 222 1.08 -25.32 8.91
CA SER A 222 0.19 -24.16 8.99
C SER A 222 -0.83 -24.35 10.10
N LEU A 223 -1.37 -23.24 10.59
CA LEU A 223 -2.49 -23.20 11.52
C LEU A 223 -3.31 -21.94 11.26
N LYS A 224 -4.56 -21.95 11.70
CA LYS A 224 -5.40 -20.77 11.67
C LYS A 224 -5.51 -20.17 13.06
N LEU A 225 -5.19 -18.90 13.20
CA LEU A 225 -5.38 -18.11 14.41
C LEU A 225 -6.62 -17.24 14.26
N ASN A 226 -7.55 -17.38 15.20
CA ASN A 226 -8.69 -16.49 15.31
C ASN A 226 -8.48 -15.60 16.53
N TYR A 227 -8.59 -14.31 16.34
CA TYR A 227 -8.47 -13.30 17.38
C TYR A 227 -9.84 -12.75 17.70
N SER A 228 -10.19 -12.67 18.98
CA SER A 228 -11.31 -11.88 19.47
C SER A 228 -10.81 -10.85 20.47
N TYR A 229 -11.33 -9.64 20.38
CA TYR A 229 -10.88 -8.54 21.23
C TYR A 229 -12.07 -7.64 21.60
N ASN A 230 -11.97 -7.00 22.75
CA ASN A 230 -12.99 -6.07 23.21
C ASN A 230 -12.81 -4.67 22.59
N GLN A 231 -13.82 -3.79 22.77
CA GLN A 231 -13.80 -2.43 22.24
C GLN A 231 -12.73 -1.52 22.85
N LYS A 232 -12.08 -1.93 23.93
CA LYS A 232 -11.00 -1.18 24.59
C LYS A 232 -9.63 -1.50 23.96
N THR A 233 -9.53 -2.59 23.21
CA THR A 233 -8.31 -2.97 22.52
C THR A 233 -8.16 -2.15 21.25
N ALA A 234 -7.16 -1.29 21.21
CA ALA A 234 -6.85 -0.45 20.06
C ALA A 234 -5.90 -1.13 19.07
N VAL A 235 -4.91 -1.84 19.59
CA VAL A 235 -3.86 -2.55 18.83
C VAL A 235 -3.46 -3.78 19.64
N PHE A 236 -3.07 -4.83 18.95
CA PHE A 236 -2.42 -5.97 19.57
C PHE A 236 -1.21 -6.41 18.75
N TYR A 237 -0.25 -7.02 19.45
CA TYR A 237 0.94 -7.61 18.85
C TYR A 237 0.90 -9.11 19.09
N HIS A 238 1.39 -9.90 18.14
CA HIS A 238 1.57 -11.32 18.33
C HIS A 238 2.97 -11.75 17.87
N GLN A 239 3.48 -12.79 18.48
CA GLN A 239 4.76 -13.39 18.13
C GLN A 239 4.65 -14.91 18.22
N TYR A 240 5.27 -15.60 17.27
CA TYR A 240 5.39 -17.05 17.29
C TYR A 240 6.75 -17.43 17.83
N ILE A 241 6.77 -18.24 18.87
CA ILE A 241 7.99 -18.72 19.48
C ILE A 241 7.96 -20.25 19.42
N MET A 242 8.95 -20.85 18.76
CA MET A 242 9.13 -22.29 18.86
C MET A 242 9.76 -22.59 20.22
N THR A 243 9.04 -23.32 21.06
CA THR A 243 9.61 -23.87 22.31
C THR A 243 10.47 -25.06 21.98
N PRO A 244 11.68 -25.19 22.56
CA PRO A 244 12.60 -26.28 22.33
C PRO A 244 12.03 -27.65 22.73
#